data_b069d1a17d9e2f05706700319d840b6c
#
_entry.id   b069d1a17d9e2f05706700319d840b6c
#
_cell.length_a   1.000
_cell.length_b   1.000
_cell.length_c   1.000
_cell.angle_alpha   90.00
_cell.angle_beta   90.00
_cell.angle_gamma   90.00
#
_symmetry.space_group_name_H-M   'P 1'
#
loop_
_entity.id
_entity.type
_entity.pdbx_description
1 polymer ?
#
loop_
_entity_poly.entity_id
_entity_poly.type
_entity_poly.pdbx_seq_one_letter_code
_entity_poly.pdbx_strand_id
1 'polypeptide(L)'
;AGSPYAITDYYDVDPDLAWQVSKRMDEFDALVKRTHEAGMKVIVDFVPNHVARQYHSICKPQGVRDLGENDDVNRHFDIHNNFYYCPGYPFEPAIDLCKDASEPYREYPAKCTGNDCFNGSPSANDWYETVKLNYGIDYTDAGGRSEHFDPMPDTWRQMTDILLFWASKGVDGFRCDMAEMVPTAFWHYAIAKLKATYPHVIIIGEVYNPSLYRAYIASGFDYLYDKVGMYDCLRDIVCGKRPAHHITRQWQSVDNILPKMLYFLENHDEQRIASDFFCGSAERALPAFMVCAWLHTNPVMVYAGQEFGERGMDAEGFSGLDGRTTIFDYWAVKSIIEGYYQ
;
A
#
# COMPACT_ATOMS: atom_id res chain seq x y z
N ALA A 1 -3.78 7.94 -14.20
CA ALA A 1 -2.72 7.09 -13.70
C ALA A 1 -3.06 5.64 -13.98
N GLY A 2 -2.08 4.81 -14.35
CA GLY A 2 -2.29 3.40 -14.66
C GLY A 2 -2.20 2.49 -13.42
N SER A 3 -1.44 2.89 -12.40
CA SER A 3 -1.24 2.08 -11.20
C SER A 3 -2.44 2.16 -10.25
N PRO A 4 -2.93 1.01 -9.72
CA PRO A 4 -3.96 0.99 -8.68
C PRO A 4 -3.51 1.64 -7.37
N TYR A 5 -2.18 1.80 -7.17
CA TYR A 5 -1.61 2.52 -6.02
C TYR A 5 -1.43 4.02 -6.26
N ALA A 6 -1.76 4.55 -7.44
CA ALA A 6 -1.86 5.98 -7.71
C ALA A 6 -3.31 6.45 -7.51
N ILE A 7 -3.72 6.65 -6.25
CA ILE A 7 -5.10 6.98 -5.87
C ILE A 7 -5.53 8.31 -6.49
N THR A 8 -6.61 8.29 -7.24
CA THR A 8 -7.21 9.47 -7.88
C THR A 8 -8.34 10.09 -7.05
N ASP A 9 -9.02 9.28 -6.24
CA ASP A 9 -10.09 9.71 -5.33
C ASP A 9 -10.14 8.78 -4.11
N TYR A 10 -9.94 9.33 -2.91
CA TYR A 10 -10.02 8.55 -1.67
C TYR A 10 -11.46 8.30 -1.18
N TYR A 11 -12.45 8.92 -1.77
CA TYR A 11 -13.85 8.84 -1.33
C TYR A 11 -14.72 8.04 -2.30
N ASP A 12 -14.09 7.36 -3.27
CA ASP A 12 -14.80 6.63 -4.31
C ASP A 12 -14.21 5.22 -4.53
N VAL A 13 -14.96 4.40 -5.24
CA VAL A 13 -14.54 3.08 -5.71
C VAL A 13 -14.19 3.18 -7.18
N ASP A 14 -13.18 2.44 -7.62
CA ASP A 14 -12.77 2.37 -9.02
C ASP A 14 -13.98 1.95 -9.90
N PRO A 15 -14.34 2.77 -10.89
CA PRO A 15 -15.45 2.46 -11.79
C PRO A 15 -15.34 1.11 -12.50
N ASP A 16 -14.11 0.66 -12.78
CA ASP A 16 -13.85 -0.60 -13.49
C ASP A 16 -14.16 -1.84 -12.63
N LEU A 17 -14.26 -1.68 -11.30
CA LEU A 17 -14.67 -2.76 -10.38
C LEU A 17 -16.18 -2.89 -10.23
N ALA A 18 -16.97 -1.97 -10.80
CA ALA A 18 -18.41 -1.95 -10.65
C ALA A 18 -19.14 -2.58 -11.84
N TRP A 19 -20.18 -3.34 -11.55
CA TRP A 19 -21.11 -3.80 -12.58
C TRP A 19 -21.89 -2.64 -13.20
N GLN A 20 -22.34 -1.69 -12.37
CA GLN A 20 -22.97 -0.44 -12.77
C GLN A 20 -22.18 0.74 -12.20
N VAL A 21 -21.42 1.42 -13.04
CA VAL A 21 -20.54 2.53 -12.64
C VAL A 21 -21.24 3.59 -11.77
N SER A 22 -22.48 3.95 -12.08
CA SER A 22 -23.27 4.92 -11.31
C SER A 22 -23.69 4.42 -9.91
N LYS A 23 -23.55 3.11 -9.65
CA LYS A 23 -23.91 2.46 -8.38
C LYS A 23 -22.72 1.84 -7.67
N ARG A 24 -21.48 2.17 -8.07
CA ARG A 24 -20.28 1.54 -7.54
C ARG A 24 -20.17 1.57 -6.02
N MET A 25 -20.61 2.65 -5.39
CA MET A 25 -20.60 2.76 -3.93
C MET A 25 -21.70 1.86 -3.30
N ASP A 26 -22.88 1.80 -3.90
CA ASP A 26 -23.94 0.88 -3.44
C ASP A 26 -23.50 -0.59 -3.58
N GLU A 27 -22.78 -0.90 -4.66
CA GLU A 27 -22.23 -2.25 -4.89
C GLU A 27 -21.13 -2.58 -3.86
N PHE A 28 -20.29 -1.60 -3.48
CA PHE A 28 -19.33 -1.76 -2.41
C PHE A 28 -20.01 -1.99 -1.05
N ASP A 29 -21.02 -1.19 -0.69
CA ASP A 29 -21.81 -1.37 0.53
C ASP A 29 -22.45 -2.76 0.56
N ALA A 30 -22.96 -3.22 -0.60
CA ALA A 30 -23.51 -4.58 -0.74
C ALA A 30 -22.43 -5.67 -0.62
N LEU A 31 -21.21 -5.44 -1.10
CA LEU A 31 -20.08 -6.36 -0.92
C LEU A 31 -19.73 -6.50 0.56
N VAL A 32 -19.59 -5.41 1.28
CA VAL A 32 -19.30 -5.42 2.72
C VAL A 32 -20.38 -6.21 3.46
N LYS A 33 -21.65 -5.95 3.18
CA LYS A 33 -22.78 -6.66 3.78
C LYS A 33 -22.72 -8.17 3.53
N ARG A 34 -22.54 -8.61 2.27
CA ARG A 34 -22.47 -10.05 1.93
C ARG A 34 -21.29 -10.73 2.62
N THR A 35 -20.15 -10.04 2.72
CA THR A 35 -18.96 -10.54 3.39
C THR A 35 -19.23 -10.78 4.88
N HIS A 36 -19.90 -9.84 5.54
CA HIS A 36 -20.30 -9.98 6.95
C HIS A 36 -21.35 -11.10 7.14
N GLU A 37 -22.33 -11.22 6.25
CA GLU A 37 -23.31 -12.30 6.28
C GLU A 37 -22.66 -13.68 6.13
N ALA A 38 -21.52 -13.76 5.43
CA ALA A 38 -20.72 -14.98 5.33
C ALA A 38 -19.79 -15.20 6.54
N GLY A 39 -19.83 -14.35 7.57
CA GLY A 39 -18.98 -14.44 8.76
C GLY A 39 -17.54 -14.00 8.54
N MET A 40 -17.24 -13.31 7.43
CA MET A 40 -15.94 -12.78 7.08
C MET A 40 -15.87 -11.28 7.36
N LYS A 41 -14.66 -10.72 7.28
CA LYS A 41 -14.37 -9.30 7.47
C LYS A 41 -13.80 -8.70 6.19
N VAL A 42 -13.98 -7.39 6.02
CA VAL A 42 -13.44 -6.62 4.90
C VAL A 42 -12.27 -5.78 5.37
N ILE A 43 -11.10 -6.00 4.78
CA ILE A 43 -9.92 -5.16 4.94
C ILE A 43 -9.61 -4.54 3.58
N VAL A 44 -9.39 -3.23 3.55
CA VAL A 44 -9.07 -2.50 2.32
C VAL A 44 -7.67 -1.89 2.40
N ASP A 45 -7.04 -1.72 1.23
CA ASP A 45 -5.79 -0.98 1.17
C ASP A 45 -6.02 0.51 1.44
N PHE A 46 -5.12 1.09 2.21
CA PHE A 46 -5.01 2.52 2.45
C PHE A 46 -3.61 2.96 2.04
N VAL A 47 -3.51 3.85 1.06
CA VAL A 47 -2.25 4.33 0.49
C VAL A 47 -1.93 5.71 1.08
N PRO A 48 -1.20 5.80 2.21
CA PRO A 48 -1.04 7.06 2.93
C PRO A 48 0.13 7.91 2.45
N ASN A 49 1.13 7.31 1.78
CA ASN A 49 2.37 8.01 1.44
C ASN A 49 2.24 8.93 0.23
N HIS A 50 1.37 8.61 -0.72
CA HIS A 50 1.28 9.29 -2.00
C HIS A 50 -0.12 9.19 -2.62
N VAL A 51 -0.35 10.00 -3.64
CA VAL A 51 -1.58 10.01 -4.47
C VAL A 51 -1.20 10.11 -5.94
N ALA A 52 -2.17 9.96 -6.84
CA ALA A 52 -1.97 10.27 -8.26
C ALA A 52 -1.64 11.77 -8.47
N ARG A 53 -0.86 12.09 -9.49
CA ARG A 53 -0.56 13.51 -9.83
C ARG A 53 -1.81 14.32 -10.15
N GLN A 54 -2.81 13.68 -10.73
CA GLN A 54 -4.11 14.28 -11.04
C GLN A 54 -5.18 13.92 -9.99
N TYR A 55 -4.79 13.88 -8.71
CA TYR A 55 -5.76 13.64 -7.64
C TYR A 55 -6.87 14.67 -7.68
N HIS A 56 -8.10 14.20 -7.75
CA HIS A 56 -9.30 15.01 -7.64
C HIS A 56 -10.49 14.15 -7.22
N SER A 57 -11.08 14.47 -6.08
CA SER A 57 -12.24 13.71 -5.60
C SER A 57 -13.55 14.28 -6.12
N ILE A 58 -14.33 13.43 -6.80
CA ILE A 58 -15.68 13.73 -7.27
C ILE A 58 -16.77 13.29 -6.29
N CYS A 59 -16.43 12.40 -5.36
CA CYS A 59 -17.37 11.80 -4.38
C CYS A 59 -17.11 12.24 -2.95
N LYS A 60 -16.21 13.22 -2.71
CA LYS A 60 -15.90 13.71 -1.36
C LYS A 60 -17.14 14.26 -0.64
N PRO A 61 -17.26 14.08 0.69
CA PRO A 61 -18.33 14.66 1.48
C PRO A 61 -18.39 16.19 1.35
N GLN A 62 -19.57 16.76 1.51
CA GLN A 62 -19.75 18.21 1.44
C GLN A 62 -18.85 18.91 2.47
N GLY A 63 -18.14 19.94 2.03
CA GLY A 63 -17.21 20.73 2.87
C GLY A 63 -15.81 20.14 3.00
N VAL A 64 -15.56 18.95 2.44
CA VAL A 64 -14.20 18.38 2.36
C VAL A 64 -13.46 19.03 1.20
N ARG A 65 -12.23 19.49 1.46
CA ARG A 65 -11.32 20.03 0.44
C ARG A 65 -10.48 18.92 -0.17
N ASP A 66 -10.15 19.07 -1.44
CA ASP A 66 -9.18 18.18 -2.08
C ASP A 66 -7.77 18.38 -1.50
N LEU A 67 -6.99 17.33 -1.56
CA LEU A 67 -5.56 17.41 -1.24
C LEU A 67 -4.89 18.38 -2.24
N GLY A 68 -4.11 19.32 -1.71
CA GLY A 68 -3.41 20.32 -2.50
C GLY A 68 -4.24 21.55 -2.90
N GLU A 69 -5.55 21.60 -2.60
CA GLU A 69 -6.43 22.70 -3.02
C GLU A 69 -6.00 24.07 -2.49
N ASN A 70 -5.37 24.11 -1.31
CA ASN A 70 -4.92 25.35 -0.68
C ASN A 70 -3.40 25.47 -0.52
N ASP A 71 -2.64 24.63 -1.22
CA ASP A 71 -1.20 24.59 -1.08
C ASP A 71 -0.54 25.88 -1.63
N ASP A 72 0.46 26.40 -0.92
CA ASP A 72 1.37 27.41 -1.44
C ASP A 72 2.41 26.74 -2.34
N VAL A 73 2.16 26.74 -3.62
CA VAL A 73 3.02 26.11 -4.63
C VAL A 73 4.37 26.80 -4.83
N ASN A 74 4.59 27.98 -4.21
CA ASN A 74 5.85 28.72 -4.28
C ASN A 74 6.86 28.27 -3.21
N ARG A 75 6.48 27.34 -2.35
CA ARG A 75 7.33 26.78 -1.31
C ARG A 75 7.57 25.30 -1.56
N HIS A 76 8.81 24.87 -1.38
CA HIS A 76 9.14 23.45 -1.43
C HIS A 76 8.45 22.69 -0.27
N PHE A 77 8.53 23.25 0.94
CA PHE A 77 7.87 22.77 2.15
C PHE A 77 7.06 23.90 2.80
N ASP A 78 5.85 23.58 3.20
CA ASP A 78 5.06 24.35 4.15
C ASP A 78 4.23 23.36 4.96
N ILE A 79 4.10 23.56 6.27
CA ILE A 79 3.38 22.63 7.16
C ILE A 79 1.88 22.48 6.81
N HIS A 80 1.30 23.48 6.14
CA HIS A 80 -0.09 23.48 5.69
C HIS A 80 -0.29 22.94 4.28
N ASN A 81 0.81 22.72 3.54
CA ASN A 81 0.75 22.09 2.23
C ASN A 81 0.53 20.57 2.36
N ASN A 82 -0.31 20.02 1.49
CA ASN A 82 -0.47 18.58 1.38
C ASN A 82 0.66 17.92 0.57
N PHE A 83 1.33 18.68 -0.30
CA PHE A 83 2.37 18.17 -1.19
C PHE A 83 3.68 18.94 -1.03
N TYR A 84 4.77 18.33 -1.52
CA TYR A 84 6.06 19.01 -1.72
C TYR A 84 6.15 19.49 -3.16
N TYR A 85 6.62 20.72 -3.35
CA TYR A 85 6.74 21.34 -4.67
C TYR A 85 8.20 21.59 -5.04
N CYS A 86 8.47 21.75 -6.34
CA CYS A 86 9.75 22.19 -6.87
C CYS A 86 9.57 23.59 -7.50
N PRO A 87 9.55 24.68 -6.69
CA PRO A 87 9.24 26.01 -7.18
C PRO A 87 10.19 26.44 -8.30
N GLY A 88 9.63 26.93 -9.40
CA GLY A 88 10.40 27.37 -10.57
C GLY A 88 10.77 26.26 -11.57
N TYR A 89 10.47 25.00 -11.28
CA TYR A 89 10.76 23.88 -12.17
C TYR A 89 9.48 23.21 -12.67
N PRO A 90 9.36 22.97 -13.98
CA PRO A 90 8.26 22.15 -14.53
C PRO A 90 8.48 20.68 -14.24
N PHE A 91 7.41 19.88 -14.37
CA PHE A 91 7.51 18.43 -14.36
C PHE A 91 7.97 17.93 -15.74
N GLU A 92 9.19 17.40 -15.78
CA GLU A 92 9.85 16.90 -16.99
C GLU A 92 10.45 15.52 -16.73
N PRO A 93 9.64 14.45 -16.66
CA PRO A 93 10.15 13.11 -16.42
C PRO A 93 11.03 12.64 -17.58
N ALA A 94 12.02 11.78 -17.27
CA ALA A 94 12.96 11.23 -18.24
C ALA A 94 12.32 10.28 -19.28
N ILE A 95 11.02 10.07 -19.20
CA ILE A 95 10.23 9.25 -20.12
C ILE A 95 9.18 10.10 -20.82
N ASP A 96 8.89 9.77 -22.06
CA ASP A 96 7.83 10.41 -22.83
C ASP A 96 6.47 9.82 -22.45
N LEU A 97 5.79 10.45 -21.50
CA LEU A 97 4.51 10.01 -20.95
C LEU A 97 3.32 10.17 -21.90
N CYS A 98 3.49 10.86 -23.04
CA CYS A 98 2.34 11.28 -23.84
C CYS A 98 2.65 11.37 -25.35
N LYS A 99 3.48 10.48 -25.90
CA LYS A 99 3.83 10.51 -27.34
C LYS A 99 2.63 10.60 -28.27
N ASP A 100 1.53 9.97 -27.87
CA ASP A 100 0.32 9.84 -28.71
C ASP A 100 -0.90 10.61 -28.15
N ALA A 101 -0.73 11.37 -27.06
CA ALA A 101 -1.82 12.15 -26.49
C ALA A 101 -2.04 13.44 -27.28
N SER A 102 -3.30 13.76 -27.56
CA SER A 102 -3.69 15.03 -28.19
C SER A 102 -3.31 16.25 -27.34
N GLU A 103 -3.21 16.07 -26.01
CA GLU A 103 -2.73 17.05 -25.05
C GLU A 103 -1.74 16.40 -24.08
N PRO A 104 -0.45 16.80 -24.10
CA PRO A 104 0.54 16.28 -23.17
C PRO A 104 0.25 16.77 -21.74
N TYR A 105 0.46 15.91 -20.75
CA TYR A 105 0.38 16.30 -19.34
C TYR A 105 1.39 17.41 -19.03
N ARG A 106 0.92 18.45 -18.35
CA ARG A 106 1.74 19.59 -17.93
C ARG A 106 1.50 19.87 -16.45
N GLU A 107 2.58 20.02 -15.69
CA GLU A 107 2.54 20.38 -14.27
C GLU A 107 3.60 21.45 -13.99
N TYR A 108 3.18 22.56 -13.39
CA TYR A 108 4.07 23.63 -12.98
C TYR A 108 3.52 24.34 -11.72
N PRO A 109 4.32 24.50 -10.66
CA PRO A 109 5.60 23.82 -10.46
C PRO A 109 5.41 22.31 -10.32
N ALA A 110 6.49 21.54 -10.54
CA ALA A 110 6.46 20.09 -10.35
C ALA A 110 6.21 19.74 -8.87
N LYS A 111 5.49 18.65 -8.63
CA LYS A 111 5.36 18.02 -7.32
C LYS A 111 6.33 16.85 -7.18
N CYS A 112 6.83 16.61 -5.99
CA CYS A 112 7.77 15.53 -5.69
C CYS A 112 7.08 14.16 -5.79
N THR A 113 7.80 13.12 -6.23
CA THR A 113 7.23 11.77 -6.38
C THR A 113 7.06 11.06 -5.05
N GLY A 114 6.20 10.04 -5.01
CA GLY A 114 5.94 9.24 -3.82
C GLY A 114 7.16 8.52 -3.25
N ASN A 115 8.16 8.22 -4.07
CA ASN A 115 9.40 7.57 -3.66
C ASN A 115 10.56 8.54 -3.36
N ASP A 116 10.24 9.75 -2.90
CA ASP A 116 11.21 10.75 -2.43
C ASP A 116 12.13 11.34 -3.52
N CYS A 117 11.68 11.43 -4.77
CA CYS A 117 12.36 12.21 -5.78
C CYS A 117 11.94 13.69 -5.66
N PHE A 118 12.78 14.50 -4.99
CA PHE A 118 12.50 15.90 -4.68
C PHE A 118 13.01 16.86 -5.78
N ASN A 119 12.78 16.50 -7.05
CA ASN A 119 13.09 17.36 -8.20
C ASN A 119 12.03 17.22 -9.30
N GLY A 120 12.04 18.13 -10.28
CA GLY A 120 11.06 18.16 -11.36
C GLY A 120 11.29 17.12 -12.48
N SER A 121 12.41 16.38 -12.45
CA SER A 121 12.83 15.50 -13.56
C SER A 121 13.04 14.06 -13.04
N PRO A 122 11.98 13.36 -12.59
CA PRO A 122 12.11 11.98 -12.13
C PRO A 122 12.55 11.05 -13.28
N SER A 123 13.29 10.01 -12.93
CA SER A 123 13.71 8.96 -13.85
C SER A 123 12.56 7.95 -14.11
N ALA A 124 12.78 7.03 -15.06
CA ALA A 124 11.86 5.93 -15.32
C ALA A 124 11.71 4.95 -14.14
N ASN A 125 12.65 4.95 -13.20
CA ASN A 125 12.61 4.10 -11.99
C ASN A 125 11.94 4.81 -10.80
N ASP A 126 11.64 6.09 -10.92
CA ASP A 126 10.88 6.83 -9.92
C ASP A 126 9.38 6.61 -10.10
N TRP A 127 8.62 6.80 -9.01
CA TRP A 127 7.17 6.68 -9.07
C TRP A 127 6.54 7.95 -9.67
N TYR A 128 6.88 8.23 -10.92
CA TYR A 128 6.56 9.47 -11.64
C TYR A 128 5.06 9.75 -11.76
N GLU A 129 4.21 8.72 -11.67
CA GLU A 129 2.74 8.87 -11.69
C GLU A 129 2.18 9.38 -10.36
N THR A 130 2.99 9.42 -9.31
CA THR A 130 2.55 9.72 -7.95
C THR A 130 3.12 11.03 -7.43
N VAL A 131 2.47 11.55 -6.39
CA VAL A 131 2.87 12.74 -5.63
C VAL A 131 2.94 12.41 -4.17
N LYS A 132 4.06 12.76 -3.52
CA LYS A 132 4.27 12.54 -2.10
C LYS A 132 3.40 13.43 -1.24
N LEU A 133 2.75 12.85 -0.24
CA LEU A 133 2.01 13.57 0.79
C LEU A 133 2.95 14.12 1.87
N ASN A 134 2.69 15.35 2.29
CA ASN A 134 3.47 16.05 3.29
C ASN A 134 2.86 15.86 4.69
N TYR A 135 3.56 15.11 5.51
CA TYR A 135 3.20 14.87 6.91
C TYR A 135 3.97 15.76 7.91
N GLY A 136 4.57 16.85 7.46
CA GLY A 136 5.32 17.76 8.31
C GLY A 136 6.81 17.42 8.45
N ILE A 137 7.36 16.70 7.48
CA ILE A 137 8.80 16.46 7.40
C ILE A 137 9.41 17.44 6.39
N ASP A 138 10.31 18.32 6.82
CA ASP A 138 11.04 19.19 5.90
C ASP A 138 12.31 18.50 5.39
N TYR A 139 12.34 18.25 4.08
CA TYR A 139 13.50 17.66 3.39
C TYR A 139 14.48 18.70 2.85
N THR A 140 14.21 20.02 3.02
CA THR A 140 15.03 21.12 2.50
C THR A 140 15.97 21.71 3.53
N ASP A 141 15.80 21.41 4.80
CA ASP A 141 16.65 21.92 5.86
C ASP A 141 18.05 21.29 5.87
N ALA A 142 18.95 21.85 6.64
CA ALA A 142 20.36 21.41 6.72
C ALA A 142 20.50 19.96 7.26
N GLY A 143 19.55 19.48 8.04
CA GLY A 143 19.48 18.11 8.53
C GLY A 143 18.78 17.15 7.56
N GLY A 144 18.06 17.72 6.59
CA GLY A 144 17.37 16.99 5.52
C GLY A 144 16.08 16.28 5.94
N ARG A 145 15.67 16.34 7.20
CA ARG A 145 14.48 15.63 7.71
C ARG A 145 13.99 16.20 9.05
N SER A 146 13.91 17.50 9.21
CA SER A 146 13.34 18.07 10.43
C SER A 146 11.83 17.82 10.52
N GLU A 147 11.35 17.59 11.75
CA GLU A 147 9.97 17.29 12.05
C GLU A 147 9.24 18.56 12.49
N HIS A 148 8.11 18.84 11.86
CA HIS A 148 7.24 19.98 12.11
C HIS A 148 5.82 19.47 12.36
N PHE A 149 5.50 19.13 13.62
CA PHE A 149 4.20 18.55 14.01
C PHE A 149 3.36 19.49 14.89
N ASP A 150 3.88 20.67 15.21
CA ASP A 150 3.18 21.72 15.95
C ASP A 150 3.40 23.08 15.25
N PRO A 151 2.35 23.69 14.65
CA PRO A 151 0.98 23.16 14.56
C PRO A 151 0.87 21.85 13.77
N MET A 152 -0.18 21.07 14.03
CA MET A 152 -0.39 19.78 13.35
C MET A 152 -0.58 19.98 11.83
N PRO A 153 0.12 19.23 10.97
CA PRO A 153 -0.04 19.32 9.52
C PRO A 153 -1.48 19.07 9.07
N ASP A 154 -1.95 19.81 8.07
CA ASP A 154 -3.31 19.67 7.55
C ASP A 154 -3.56 18.26 6.96
N THR A 155 -2.56 17.65 6.36
CA THR A 155 -2.60 16.28 5.84
C THR A 155 -3.02 15.25 6.90
N TRP A 156 -2.61 15.43 8.17
CA TRP A 156 -2.97 14.48 9.22
C TRP A 156 -4.48 14.39 9.42
N ARG A 157 -5.15 15.54 9.43
CA ARG A 157 -6.61 15.58 9.60
C ARG A 157 -7.31 14.95 8.40
N GLN A 158 -6.93 15.37 7.18
CA GLN A 158 -7.56 14.89 5.96
C GLN A 158 -7.40 13.37 5.79
N MET A 159 -6.20 12.83 5.99
CA MET A 159 -5.94 11.39 5.87
C MET A 159 -6.62 10.58 6.99
N THR A 160 -6.77 11.15 8.19
CA THR A 160 -7.54 10.52 9.27
C THR A 160 -9.05 10.51 8.95
N ASP A 161 -9.56 11.57 8.36
CA ASP A 161 -10.99 11.65 7.98
C ASP A 161 -11.32 10.64 6.88
N ILE A 162 -10.40 10.34 5.97
CA ILE A 162 -10.52 9.26 4.97
C ILE A 162 -10.66 7.90 5.65
N LEU A 163 -9.80 7.59 6.64
CA LEU A 163 -9.90 6.34 7.40
C LEU A 163 -11.26 6.22 8.13
N LEU A 164 -11.71 7.31 8.74
CA LEU A 164 -13.02 7.37 9.43
C LEU A 164 -14.18 7.20 8.44
N PHE A 165 -14.09 7.78 7.24
CA PHE A 165 -15.09 7.62 6.19
C PHE A 165 -15.27 6.14 5.82
N TRP A 166 -14.19 5.42 5.49
CA TRP A 166 -14.29 4.01 5.10
C TRP A 166 -14.68 3.11 6.27
N ALA A 167 -14.22 3.39 7.48
CA ALA A 167 -14.69 2.69 8.67
C ALA A 167 -16.20 2.88 8.90
N SER A 168 -16.75 4.06 8.57
CA SER A 168 -18.19 4.32 8.63
C SER A 168 -19.00 3.51 7.60
N LYS A 169 -18.36 3.06 6.52
CA LYS A 169 -18.92 2.15 5.51
C LYS A 169 -18.91 0.67 5.95
N GLY A 170 -18.42 0.38 7.14
CA GLY A 170 -18.39 -0.97 7.68
C GLY A 170 -17.12 -1.76 7.35
N VAL A 171 -16.07 -1.10 6.85
CA VAL A 171 -14.76 -1.72 6.68
C VAL A 171 -14.19 -2.10 8.04
N ASP A 172 -13.73 -3.34 8.18
CA ASP A 172 -13.23 -3.91 9.45
C ASP A 172 -11.74 -3.67 9.68
N GLY A 173 -11.01 -3.23 8.65
CA GLY A 173 -9.60 -2.98 8.78
C GLY A 173 -8.96 -2.32 7.56
N PHE A 174 -7.71 -1.91 7.75
CA PHE A 174 -6.90 -1.29 6.71
C PHE A 174 -5.54 -1.97 6.63
N ARG A 175 -5.10 -2.29 5.41
CA ARG A 175 -3.70 -2.56 5.10
C ARG A 175 -3.08 -1.24 4.65
N CYS A 176 -2.11 -0.74 5.38
CA CYS A 176 -1.48 0.55 5.14
C CYS A 176 -0.24 0.35 4.28
N ASP A 177 -0.36 0.77 3.01
CA ASP A 177 0.70 0.73 2.01
C ASP A 177 1.88 1.61 2.41
N MET A 178 3.10 1.11 2.23
CA MET A 178 4.34 1.85 2.51
C MET A 178 4.30 2.63 3.85
N ALA A 179 3.74 2.01 4.90
CA ALA A 179 3.50 2.66 6.18
C ALA A 179 4.78 3.28 6.79
N GLU A 180 5.96 2.68 6.53
CA GLU A 180 7.25 3.18 7.03
C GLU A 180 7.71 4.50 6.42
N MET A 181 7.12 4.94 5.30
CA MET A 181 7.39 6.23 4.69
C MET A 181 6.58 7.38 5.32
N VAL A 182 5.70 7.07 6.27
CA VAL A 182 4.83 8.01 6.97
C VAL A 182 5.21 8.05 8.45
N PRO A 183 5.33 9.25 9.08
CA PRO A 183 5.82 9.37 10.45
C PRO A 183 4.97 8.60 11.47
N THR A 184 5.62 7.94 12.43
CA THR A 184 4.95 7.25 13.55
C THR A 184 4.04 8.16 14.38
N ALA A 185 4.38 9.45 14.46
CA ALA A 185 3.56 10.46 15.14
C ALA A 185 2.18 10.61 14.48
N PHE A 186 2.10 10.64 13.14
CA PHE A 186 0.83 10.60 12.42
C PHE A 186 0.05 9.32 12.74
N TRP A 187 0.70 8.16 12.66
CA TRP A 187 0.04 6.88 12.92
C TRP A 187 -0.53 6.82 14.34
N HIS A 188 0.22 7.29 15.33
CA HIS A 188 -0.28 7.38 16.70
C HIS A 188 -1.55 8.23 16.80
N TYR A 189 -1.55 9.41 16.17
CA TYR A 189 -2.71 10.29 16.13
C TYR A 189 -3.90 9.67 15.39
N ALA A 190 -3.69 9.17 14.18
CA ALA A 190 -4.76 8.67 13.32
C ALA A 190 -5.39 7.38 13.88
N ILE A 191 -4.56 6.42 14.31
CA ILE A 191 -5.04 5.15 14.86
C ILE A 191 -5.78 5.38 16.18
N ALA A 192 -5.28 6.27 17.05
CA ALA A 192 -5.97 6.60 18.30
C ALA A 192 -7.36 7.18 18.02
N LYS A 193 -7.49 8.11 17.08
CA LYS A 193 -8.79 8.67 16.67
C LYS A 193 -9.71 7.65 16.06
N LEU A 194 -9.19 6.84 15.13
CA LEU A 194 -9.96 5.78 14.48
C LEU A 194 -10.51 4.78 15.49
N LYS A 195 -9.66 4.27 16.37
CA LYS A 195 -10.06 3.28 17.39
C LYS A 195 -10.94 3.85 18.50
N ALA A 196 -10.90 5.16 18.75
CA ALA A 196 -11.85 5.81 19.67
C ALA A 196 -13.30 5.73 19.16
N THR A 197 -13.50 5.73 17.83
CA THR A 197 -14.83 5.63 17.21
C THR A 197 -15.16 4.20 16.78
N TYR A 198 -14.17 3.49 16.25
CA TYR A 198 -14.30 2.13 15.70
C TYR A 198 -13.25 1.19 16.34
N PRO A 199 -13.43 0.78 17.62
CA PRO A 199 -12.42 0.07 18.40
C PRO A 199 -12.07 -1.32 17.85
N HIS A 200 -12.92 -1.90 17.00
CA HIS A 200 -12.74 -3.22 16.38
C HIS A 200 -11.94 -3.20 15.08
N VAL A 201 -11.68 -2.01 14.52
CA VAL A 201 -10.94 -1.89 13.26
C VAL A 201 -9.50 -2.34 13.44
N ILE A 202 -9.03 -3.18 12.52
CA ILE A 202 -7.69 -3.75 12.51
C ILE A 202 -6.79 -2.92 11.59
N ILE A 203 -5.57 -2.63 12.03
CA ILE A 203 -4.60 -1.86 11.24
C ILE A 203 -3.37 -2.74 10.99
N ILE A 204 -3.10 -3.02 9.72
CA ILE A 204 -1.97 -3.81 9.24
C ILE A 204 -1.01 -2.85 8.53
N GLY A 205 0.26 -2.86 8.91
CA GLY A 205 1.28 -1.99 8.30
C GLY A 205 2.23 -2.76 7.40
N GLU A 206 2.48 -2.21 6.23
CA GLU A 206 3.61 -2.60 5.40
C GLU A 206 4.85 -1.83 5.87
N VAL A 207 5.70 -2.53 6.64
CA VAL A 207 6.96 -2.00 7.16
C VAL A 207 8.05 -3.02 6.83
N TYR A 208 9.03 -2.63 6.02
CA TYR A 208 10.08 -3.53 5.55
C TYR A 208 11.35 -3.48 6.40
N ASN A 209 11.59 -2.36 7.07
CA ASN A 209 12.76 -2.24 7.94
C ASN A 209 12.50 -2.86 9.32
N PRO A 210 13.13 -4.01 9.69
CA PRO A 210 12.88 -4.66 10.98
C PRO A 210 13.26 -3.81 12.20
N SER A 211 14.16 -2.84 12.04
CA SER A 211 14.54 -1.93 13.12
C SER A 211 13.41 -0.97 13.53
N LEU A 212 12.43 -0.77 12.65
CA LEU A 212 11.27 0.11 12.86
C LEU A 212 10.05 -0.62 13.42
N TYR A 213 9.99 -1.95 13.37
CA TYR A 213 8.80 -2.71 13.77
C TYR A 213 8.23 -2.28 15.13
N ARG A 214 9.09 -2.14 16.15
CA ARG A 214 8.65 -1.77 17.50
C ARG A 214 8.05 -0.38 17.59
N ALA A 215 8.58 0.57 16.81
CA ALA A 215 8.07 1.94 16.77
C ALA A 215 6.66 1.98 16.13
N TYR A 216 6.45 1.24 15.03
CA TYR A 216 5.14 1.17 14.37
C TYR A 216 4.12 0.39 15.21
N ILE A 217 4.49 -0.69 15.85
CA ILE A 217 3.63 -1.38 16.84
C ILE A 217 3.24 -0.42 17.98
N ALA A 218 4.20 0.33 18.51
CA ALA A 218 3.94 1.31 19.56
C ALA A 218 3.04 2.47 19.12
N SER A 219 3.02 2.81 17.83
CA SER A 219 2.11 3.81 17.27
C SER A 219 0.67 3.31 17.08
N GLY A 220 0.39 2.02 17.31
CA GLY A 220 -0.95 1.47 17.37
C GLY A 220 -1.30 0.41 16.31
N PHE A 221 -0.38 0.03 15.44
CA PHE A 221 -0.60 -1.07 14.49
C PHE A 221 -0.89 -2.38 15.22
N ASP A 222 -1.89 -3.10 14.73
CA ASP A 222 -2.24 -4.41 15.25
C ASP A 222 -1.28 -5.48 14.72
N TYR A 223 -0.93 -5.40 13.43
CA TYR A 223 -0.02 -6.31 12.76
C TYR A 223 0.91 -5.58 11.79
N LEU A 224 2.09 -6.15 11.56
CA LEU A 224 3.04 -5.72 10.53
C LEU A 224 3.44 -6.90 9.65
N TYR A 225 3.73 -6.65 8.39
CA TYR A 225 4.35 -7.62 7.50
C TYR A 225 5.73 -8.02 8.01
N ASP A 226 6.02 -9.32 8.09
CA ASP A 226 7.38 -9.82 8.32
C ASP A 226 8.04 -10.21 6.98
N LYS A 227 8.20 -9.21 6.11
CA LYS A 227 8.74 -9.42 4.75
C LYS A 227 10.24 -9.70 4.80
N VAL A 228 11.03 -8.79 5.33
CA VAL A 228 12.50 -8.87 5.33
C VAL A 228 13.00 -9.91 6.35
N GLY A 229 12.21 -10.22 7.38
CA GLY A 229 12.50 -11.25 8.35
C GLY A 229 12.11 -12.65 7.87
N MET A 230 10.87 -13.05 8.16
CA MET A 230 10.41 -14.43 7.95
C MET A 230 10.19 -14.77 6.47
N TYR A 231 9.54 -13.87 5.70
CA TYR A 231 9.31 -14.16 4.28
C TYR A 231 10.61 -14.40 3.51
N ASP A 232 11.57 -13.48 3.57
CA ASP A 232 12.85 -13.63 2.85
C ASP A 232 13.62 -14.86 3.32
N CYS A 233 13.56 -15.17 4.63
CA CYS A 233 14.17 -16.38 5.18
C CYS A 233 13.55 -17.65 4.59
N LEU A 234 12.23 -17.76 4.57
CA LEU A 234 11.52 -18.93 4.04
C LEU A 234 11.74 -19.08 2.53
N ARG A 235 11.68 -17.96 1.79
CA ARG A 235 11.97 -17.95 0.35
C ARG A 235 13.38 -18.47 0.06
N ASP A 236 14.38 -17.98 0.77
CA ASP A 236 15.77 -18.43 0.61
C ASP A 236 15.93 -19.93 0.93
N ILE A 237 15.23 -20.43 1.96
CA ILE A 237 15.29 -21.85 2.34
C ILE A 237 14.65 -22.72 1.23
N VAL A 238 13.46 -22.38 0.77
CA VAL A 238 12.77 -23.14 -0.28
C VAL A 238 13.54 -23.11 -1.59
N CYS A 239 14.17 -21.98 -1.92
CA CYS A 239 15.05 -21.84 -3.09
C CYS A 239 16.43 -22.52 -2.91
N GLY A 240 16.69 -23.17 -1.77
CA GLY A 240 17.97 -23.85 -1.49
C GLY A 240 19.15 -22.93 -1.21
N LYS A 241 18.91 -21.64 -0.95
CA LYS A 241 19.95 -20.63 -0.73
C LYS A 241 20.35 -20.51 0.76
N ARG A 242 19.53 -21.04 1.67
CA ARG A 242 19.71 -20.91 3.12
C ARG A 242 19.27 -22.18 3.85
N PRO A 243 19.97 -22.64 4.88
CA PRO A 243 19.56 -23.80 5.67
C PRO A 243 18.41 -23.46 6.63
N ALA A 244 17.54 -24.45 6.90
CA ALA A 244 16.30 -24.28 7.66
C ALA A 244 16.48 -23.79 9.12
N HIS A 245 17.64 -24.02 9.74
CA HIS A 245 17.89 -23.53 11.12
C HIS A 245 17.84 -21.98 11.24
N HIS A 246 17.89 -21.25 10.14
CA HIS A 246 17.73 -19.80 10.15
C HIS A 246 16.31 -19.37 10.54
N ILE A 247 15.29 -20.21 10.41
CA ILE A 247 13.92 -19.93 10.87
C ILE A 247 13.92 -19.54 12.34
N THR A 248 14.61 -20.32 13.20
CA THR A 248 14.72 -20.04 14.63
C THR A 248 15.29 -18.65 14.91
N ARG A 249 16.31 -18.25 14.14
CA ARG A 249 16.92 -16.92 14.29
C ARG A 249 15.93 -15.80 13.94
N GLN A 250 15.17 -15.94 12.84
CA GLN A 250 14.17 -14.94 12.45
C GLN A 250 13.05 -14.85 13.48
N TRP A 251 12.55 -15.98 13.95
CA TRP A 251 11.55 -16.02 14.99
C TRP A 251 12.02 -15.32 16.29
N GLN A 252 13.25 -15.58 16.71
CA GLN A 252 13.84 -14.96 17.90
C GLN A 252 14.11 -13.46 17.74
N SER A 253 14.36 -12.98 16.52
CA SER A 253 14.67 -11.55 16.27
C SER A 253 13.50 -10.62 16.56
N VAL A 254 12.27 -11.09 16.39
CA VAL A 254 11.04 -10.31 16.67
C VAL A 254 10.58 -10.43 18.11
N ASP A 255 11.04 -11.49 18.86
CA ASP A 255 10.85 -11.66 20.31
C ASP A 255 9.40 -11.34 20.78
N ASN A 256 9.24 -10.37 21.67
CA ASN A 256 7.96 -10.02 22.27
C ASN A 256 6.92 -9.42 21.31
N ILE A 257 7.31 -9.01 20.09
CA ILE A 257 6.37 -8.55 19.06
C ILE A 257 5.93 -9.67 18.11
N LEU A 258 6.44 -10.89 18.29
CA LEU A 258 6.08 -12.04 17.47
C LEU A 258 4.57 -12.18 17.21
N PRO A 259 3.67 -12.06 18.19
CA PRO A 259 2.22 -12.19 17.97
C PRO A 259 1.62 -11.11 17.06
N LYS A 260 2.37 -10.07 16.74
CA LYS A 260 1.96 -8.93 15.91
C LYS A 260 2.52 -9.00 14.50
N MET A 261 3.26 -10.04 14.16
CA MET A 261 3.81 -10.22 12.82
C MET A 261 2.80 -10.97 11.93
N LEU A 262 2.57 -10.47 10.71
CA LEU A 262 1.77 -11.14 9.70
C LEU A 262 2.71 -11.90 8.76
N TYR A 263 2.46 -13.20 8.60
CA TYR A 263 3.25 -14.06 7.75
C TYR A 263 2.57 -14.32 6.40
N PHE A 264 3.37 -14.53 5.36
CA PHE A 264 2.91 -14.83 4.01
C PHE A 264 4.04 -15.46 3.18
N LEU A 265 3.68 -16.07 2.06
CA LEU A 265 4.62 -16.52 1.04
C LEU A 265 4.41 -15.84 -0.32
N GLU A 266 3.26 -15.23 -0.52
CA GLU A 266 2.90 -14.46 -1.71
C GLU A 266 2.16 -13.18 -1.34
N ASN A 267 2.35 -12.16 -2.14
CA ASN A 267 1.51 -10.99 -2.25
C ASN A 267 1.61 -10.44 -3.68
N HIS A 268 1.01 -9.30 -3.94
CA HIS A 268 1.01 -8.68 -5.27
C HIS A 268 2.37 -8.11 -5.71
N ASP A 269 3.34 -7.93 -4.80
CA ASP A 269 4.69 -7.42 -5.09
C ASP A 269 5.73 -8.53 -5.25
N GLU A 270 5.41 -9.74 -4.81
CA GLU A 270 6.37 -10.85 -4.77
C GLU A 270 6.04 -11.92 -5.81
N GLN A 271 7.04 -12.72 -6.18
CA GLN A 271 6.84 -13.83 -7.09
C GLN A 271 5.90 -14.88 -6.50
N ARG A 272 5.09 -15.48 -7.36
CA ARG A 272 4.27 -16.63 -7.01
C ARG A 272 5.14 -17.82 -6.57
N ILE A 273 4.74 -18.51 -5.53
CA ILE A 273 5.50 -19.68 -5.03
C ILE A 273 5.60 -20.80 -6.05
N ALA A 274 4.59 -20.97 -6.89
CA ALA A 274 4.60 -21.98 -7.96
C ALA A 274 5.39 -21.57 -9.20
N SER A 275 5.89 -20.33 -9.30
CA SER A 275 6.70 -19.87 -10.40
C SER A 275 8.11 -20.48 -10.38
N ASP A 276 8.76 -20.51 -11.53
CA ASP A 276 10.15 -20.96 -11.66
C ASP A 276 11.15 -20.03 -10.95
N PHE A 277 10.72 -18.82 -10.61
CA PHE A 277 11.50 -17.80 -9.89
C PHE A 277 11.47 -17.98 -8.37
N PHE A 278 10.57 -18.81 -7.84
CA PHE A 278 10.49 -19.14 -6.44
C PHE A 278 10.84 -20.62 -6.22
N CYS A 279 9.90 -21.54 -6.23
CA CYS A 279 10.19 -22.97 -6.04
C CYS A 279 9.64 -23.91 -7.12
N GLY A 280 9.02 -23.38 -8.16
CA GLY A 280 8.56 -24.09 -9.34
C GLY A 280 7.32 -24.97 -9.15
N SER A 281 6.82 -25.10 -7.91
CA SER A 281 5.59 -25.85 -7.60
C SER A 281 5.05 -25.42 -6.22
N ALA A 282 3.74 -25.33 -6.10
CA ALA A 282 3.07 -25.00 -4.85
C ALA A 282 3.32 -26.06 -3.76
N GLU A 283 3.35 -27.35 -4.13
CA GLU A 283 3.57 -28.45 -3.17
C GLU A 283 4.94 -28.36 -2.51
N ARG A 284 5.97 -27.91 -3.24
CA ARG A 284 7.31 -27.73 -2.69
C ARG A 284 7.38 -26.61 -1.65
N ALA A 285 6.45 -25.65 -1.68
CA ALA A 285 6.35 -24.58 -0.72
C ALA A 285 5.51 -24.94 0.52
N LEU A 286 4.77 -26.06 0.53
CA LEU A 286 3.92 -26.46 1.65
C LEU A 286 4.65 -26.46 3.01
N PRO A 287 5.89 -26.97 3.16
CA PRO A 287 6.60 -26.90 4.45
C PRO A 287 6.82 -25.47 4.93
N ALA A 288 7.11 -24.52 4.03
CA ALA A 288 7.27 -23.12 4.39
C ALA A 288 5.92 -22.47 4.76
N PHE A 289 4.85 -22.84 4.05
CA PHE A 289 3.49 -22.39 4.39
C PHE A 289 3.05 -22.91 5.76
N MET A 290 3.38 -24.16 6.09
CA MET A 290 3.14 -24.73 7.42
C MET A 290 3.88 -23.94 8.52
N VAL A 291 5.09 -23.45 8.25
CA VAL A 291 5.80 -22.57 9.18
C VAL A 291 5.00 -21.26 9.38
N CYS A 292 4.54 -20.62 8.30
CA CYS A 292 3.71 -19.43 8.40
C CYS A 292 2.45 -19.68 9.25
N ALA A 293 1.76 -20.82 9.01
CA ALA A 293 0.45 -21.09 9.61
C ALA A 293 0.52 -21.63 11.05
N TRP A 294 1.60 -22.33 11.44
CA TRP A 294 1.62 -23.11 12.69
C TRP A 294 2.78 -22.81 13.62
N LEU A 295 3.74 -21.95 13.21
CA LEU A 295 4.86 -21.60 14.10
C LEU A 295 4.36 -20.86 15.35
N HIS A 296 3.31 -20.05 15.19
CA HIS A 296 2.65 -19.29 16.26
C HIS A 296 1.18 -19.02 15.87
N THR A 297 0.44 -18.27 16.69
CA THR A 297 -0.94 -17.84 16.43
C THR A 297 -1.02 -16.55 15.60
N ASN A 298 -0.02 -16.28 14.78
CA ASN A 298 0.07 -15.11 13.91
C ASN A 298 -0.98 -15.19 12.80
N PRO A 299 -1.48 -14.04 12.31
CA PRO A 299 -2.26 -14.04 11.09
C PRO A 299 -1.39 -14.46 9.91
N VAL A 300 -2.00 -15.14 8.96
CA VAL A 300 -1.37 -15.58 7.71
C VAL A 300 -2.15 -15.00 6.55
N MET A 301 -1.44 -14.38 5.62
CA MET A 301 -2.02 -13.90 4.37
C MET A 301 -1.86 -14.96 3.29
N VAL A 302 -2.95 -15.25 2.58
CA VAL A 302 -2.98 -16.08 1.38
C VAL A 302 -3.34 -15.16 0.21
N TYR A 303 -2.50 -15.12 -0.81
CA TYR A 303 -2.75 -14.30 -1.98
C TYR A 303 -3.69 -15.05 -2.94
N ALA A 304 -4.67 -14.35 -3.49
CA ALA A 304 -5.67 -14.95 -4.39
C ALA A 304 -5.01 -15.75 -5.52
N GLY A 305 -5.42 -17.02 -5.69
CA GLY A 305 -4.82 -17.97 -6.63
C GLY A 305 -3.68 -18.82 -6.06
N GLN A 306 -3.14 -18.49 -4.89
CA GLN A 306 -2.10 -19.30 -4.24
C GLN A 306 -2.58 -20.73 -3.97
N GLU A 307 -3.84 -20.90 -3.58
CA GLU A 307 -4.51 -22.18 -3.32
C GLU A 307 -4.64 -23.06 -4.57
N PHE A 308 -4.60 -22.45 -5.74
CA PHE A 308 -4.64 -23.15 -7.04
C PHE A 308 -3.25 -23.34 -7.67
N GLY A 309 -2.20 -22.89 -6.99
CA GLY A 309 -0.84 -22.94 -7.51
C GLY A 309 -0.59 -21.99 -8.69
N GLU A 310 -1.18 -20.79 -8.62
CA GLU A 310 -0.96 -19.73 -9.62
C GLU A 310 0.52 -19.48 -9.81
N ARG A 311 0.95 -19.42 -11.09
CA ARG A 311 2.37 -19.27 -11.45
C ARG A 311 2.78 -17.84 -11.79
N GLY A 312 1.78 -16.95 -12.01
CA GLY A 312 2.04 -15.63 -12.57
C GLY A 312 2.54 -15.72 -14.01
N MET A 313 3.45 -14.85 -14.40
CA MET A 313 4.03 -14.79 -15.75
C MET A 313 3.05 -14.21 -16.79
N ASP A 314 2.23 -13.26 -16.36
CA ASP A 314 1.37 -12.52 -17.28
C ASP A 314 2.19 -11.66 -18.24
N ALA A 315 1.73 -11.53 -19.47
CA ALA A 315 2.37 -10.68 -20.47
C ALA A 315 2.20 -9.17 -20.18
N GLU A 316 1.36 -8.83 -19.23
CA GLU A 316 0.98 -7.47 -18.87
C GLU A 316 1.64 -6.96 -17.60
N GLY A 317 1.70 -5.65 -17.47
CA GLY A 317 2.24 -4.97 -16.33
C GLY A 317 3.77 -5.00 -16.25
N PHE A 318 4.30 -4.49 -15.15
CA PHE A 318 5.74 -4.32 -14.99
C PHE A 318 6.49 -5.59 -14.58
N SER A 319 5.77 -6.68 -14.37
CA SER A 319 6.29 -7.92 -13.81
C SER A 319 6.16 -9.16 -14.71
N GLY A 320 5.65 -9.01 -15.92
CA GLY A 320 5.19 -10.09 -16.81
C GLY A 320 6.14 -11.25 -17.10
N LEU A 321 7.43 -11.16 -16.75
CA LEU A 321 8.42 -12.20 -17.07
C LEU A 321 9.19 -12.72 -15.85
N ASP A 322 8.80 -12.35 -14.63
CA ASP A 322 9.58 -12.65 -13.42
C ASP A 322 8.83 -13.47 -12.37
N GLY A 323 7.67 -14.03 -12.71
CA GLY A 323 6.90 -14.91 -11.83
C GLY A 323 5.93 -14.18 -10.91
N ARG A 324 5.71 -12.89 -11.12
CA ARG A 324 4.64 -12.13 -10.43
C ARG A 324 3.34 -12.22 -11.22
N THR A 325 2.23 -11.88 -10.58
CA THR A 325 0.96 -11.58 -11.24
C THR A 325 0.85 -10.07 -11.43
N THR A 326 0.35 -9.62 -12.58
CA THR A 326 0.12 -8.18 -12.81
C THR A 326 -0.88 -7.61 -11.79
N ILE A 327 -0.65 -6.35 -11.41
CA ILE A 327 -1.62 -5.57 -10.60
C ILE A 327 -2.50 -4.67 -11.48
N PHE A 328 -2.29 -4.67 -12.79
CA PHE A 328 -2.99 -3.80 -13.75
C PHE A 328 -4.17 -4.50 -14.45
N ASP A 329 -4.28 -5.82 -14.34
CA ASP A 329 -5.35 -6.63 -14.91
C ASP A 329 -5.93 -7.58 -13.86
N TYR A 330 -7.09 -7.25 -13.34
CA TYR A 330 -7.79 -8.04 -12.32
C TYR A 330 -8.45 -9.30 -12.86
N TRP A 331 -8.59 -9.41 -14.18
CA TRP A 331 -9.31 -10.50 -14.85
C TRP A 331 -8.40 -11.66 -15.26
N ALA A 332 -7.07 -11.46 -15.20
CA ALA A 332 -6.09 -12.35 -15.79
C ALA A 332 -5.67 -13.52 -14.91
N VAL A 333 -6.18 -13.66 -13.68
CA VAL A 333 -5.78 -14.79 -12.81
C VAL A 333 -6.49 -16.06 -13.27
N LYS A 334 -5.88 -16.71 -14.27
CA LYS A 334 -6.46 -17.86 -14.98
C LYS A 334 -6.76 -19.04 -14.07
N SER A 335 -5.90 -19.31 -13.11
CA SER A 335 -6.08 -20.41 -12.16
C SER A 335 -7.33 -20.24 -11.29
N ILE A 336 -7.71 -19.00 -10.93
CA ILE A 336 -8.96 -18.73 -10.20
C ILE A 336 -10.16 -19.03 -11.08
N ILE A 337 -10.13 -18.60 -12.35
CA ILE A 337 -11.21 -18.87 -13.31
C ILE A 337 -11.37 -20.37 -13.53
N GLU A 338 -10.28 -21.09 -13.78
CA GLU A 338 -10.29 -22.53 -13.99
C GLU A 338 -10.73 -23.27 -12.72
N GLY A 339 -10.28 -22.84 -11.53
CA GLY A 339 -10.69 -23.44 -10.26
C GLY A 339 -12.17 -23.23 -9.92
N TYR A 340 -12.76 -22.11 -10.35
CA TYR A 340 -14.18 -21.83 -10.14
C TYR A 340 -15.09 -22.77 -10.97
N TYR A 341 -14.64 -23.24 -12.14
CA TYR A 341 -15.42 -24.11 -13.03
C TYR A 341 -15.14 -25.61 -12.84
N GLN A 342 -14.24 -26.01 -11.95
CA GLN A 342 -13.99 -27.40 -11.55
C GLN A 342 -14.88 -27.82 -10.38
#